data_18f2917e608df10448fb2dcae9a08bed
#
_entry.id   18f2917e608df10448fb2dcae9a08bed
#
_cell.length_a   1.000
_cell.length_b   1.000
_cell.length_c   1.000
_cell.angle_alpha   90.00
_cell.angle_beta   90.00
_cell.angle_gamma   90.00
#
_symmetry.space_group_name_H-M   'P 1'
#
loop_
_entity.id
_entity.type
_entity.pdbx_description
1 polymer ?
#
loop_
_entity_poly.entity_id
_entity_poly.type
_entity_poly.pdbx_seq_one_letter_code
_entity_poly.pdbx_strand_id
1 'polypeptide(L)'
;MKIKKLIVLLLVIVMSCTLFTGCRKPYDKPEFVTIEASQTAFLIPLVGDSTTQSAFESEELLLDAKVATKEIQIPHRWVQTGRKHWMGEWKPAATLIVVERKPVSRSWESGKSADASTKAIFGETADQIGIYVGMNCTAMIEEKDAAKFLYRYNNTPLETVIDTDIKKLVEDRFNIETAKYTSTELGAKKGEIIEAVKNFVVPYFEEYGITITVLGMKEGVSYENEEIQKAIDAKFASEQELVIQQNKNDANLAKAQAEAEAMIMLAEAEAKANELLSQSMTPALLEKMYYEKWNGELPYIYGDSTPIIQVPKE
;
A
#
# COMPACT_ATOMS: atom_id res chain seq x y z
N MET A 1 81.69 49.97 -14.41
CA MET A 1 81.00 49.68 -15.65
C MET A 1 80.51 48.22 -15.73
N LYS A 2 81.29 47.26 -15.22
CA LYS A 2 80.92 45.80 -15.29
C LYS A 2 79.71 45.43 -14.46
N ILE A 3 79.49 45.95 -13.25
CA ILE A 3 78.37 45.64 -12.37
C ILE A 3 77.01 46.10 -12.95
N LYS A 4 76.97 47.32 -13.54
CA LYS A 4 75.77 47.83 -14.22
C LYS A 4 75.32 46.92 -15.38
N LYS A 5 76.29 46.43 -16.17
CA LYS A 5 76.00 45.49 -17.28
C LYS A 5 75.50 44.14 -16.78
N LEU A 6 76.00 43.65 -15.63
CA LEU A 6 75.57 42.40 -15.01
C LEU A 6 74.12 42.51 -14.48
N ILE A 7 73.79 43.65 -13.86
CA ILE A 7 72.43 43.94 -13.36
C ILE A 7 71.44 44.01 -14.53
N VAL A 8 71.78 44.65 -15.63
CA VAL A 8 70.94 44.69 -16.84
C VAL A 8 70.72 43.31 -17.44
N LEU A 9 71.78 42.51 -17.51
CA LEU A 9 71.68 41.12 -18.04
C LEU A 9 70.81 40.29 -17.15
N LEU A 10 70.91 40.40 -15.82
CA LEU A 10 70.10 39.67 -14.87
C LEU A 10 68.61 40.11 -14.94
N LEU A 11 68.29 41.36 -15.13
CA LEU A 11 66.98 41.94 -15.34
C LEU A 11 66.38 41.43 -16.67
N VAL A 12 67.14 41.32 -17.74
CA VAL A 12 66.67 40.77 -19.02
C VAL A 12 66.40 39.28 -18.91
N ILE A 13 67.19 38.50 -18.16
CA ILE A 13 66.96 37.09 -17.91
C ILE A 13 65.69 36.88 -17.09
N VAL A 14 65.47 37.64 -16.01
CA VAL A 14 64.26 37.58 -15.20
C VAL A 14 63.05 37.98 -16.02
N MET A 15 63.13 39.02 -16.83
CA MET A 15 62.04 39.43 -17.73
C MET A 15 61.74 38.44 -18.84
N SER A 16 62.76 37.73 -19.37
CA SER A 16 62.54 36.65 -20.33
C SER A 16 61.94 35.40 -19.70
N CYS A 17 62.32 35.06 -18.45
CA CYS A 17 61.73 33.93 -17.72
C CYS A 17 60.25 34.17 -17.40
N THR A 18 59.81 35.39 -17.08
CA THR A 18 58.40 35.72 -16.83
C THR A 18 57.57 35.66 -18.12
N LEU A 19 58.12 35.87 -19.29
CA LEU A 19 57.43 35.78 -20.57
C LEU A 19 57.12 34.32 -20.98
N PHE A 20 57.88 33.33 -20.49
CA PHE A 20 57.67 31.92 -20.79
C PHE A 20 56.65 31.25 -19.88
N THR A 21 56.28 31.82 -18.71
CA THR A 21 55.31 31.23 -17.80
C THR A 21 53.85 31.41 -18.23
N GLY A 22 53.56 32.34 -19.17
CA GLY A 22 52.21 32.67 -19.63
C GLY A 22 51.62 31.82 -20.75
N CYS A 23 52.37 30.87 -21.29
CA CYS A 23 51.95 30.14 -22.50
C CYS A 23 51.49 28.68 -22.27
N ARG A 24 51.03 28.36 -21.09
CA ARG A 24 50.52 27.03 -20.74
C ARG A 24 49.00 27.01 -20.70
N LYS A 25 48.42 25.89 -21.15
CA LYS A 25 46.99 25.61 -20.92
C LYS A 25 46.72 25.66 -19.40
N PRO A 26 45.62 26.25 -18.95
CA PRO A 26 45.20 26.15 -17.55
C PRO A 26 45.09 24.67 -17.16
N TYR A 27 45.40 24.39 -15.90
CA TYR A 27 45.18 23.02 -15.38
C TYR A 27 43.71 22.72 -15.40
N ASP A 28 43.40 21.48 -15.78
CA ASP A 28 42.05 20.92 -15.64
C ASP A 28 41.70 20.77 -14.16
N LYS A 29 40.47 21.11 -13.81
CA LYS A 29 39.89 20.88 -12.47
C LYS A 29 39.01 19.66 -12.59
N PRO A 30 39.46 18.46 -12.18
CA PRO A 30 38.65 17.26 -12.29
C PRO A 30 37.38 17.41 -11.47
N GLU A 31 36.26 17.06 -12.08
CA GLU A 31 34.95 16.99 -11.44
C GLU A 31 34.66 15.53 -11.11
N PHE A 32 34.46 15.24 -9.82
CA PHE A 32 34.10 13.91 -9.32
C PHE A 32 32.65 13.90 -8.88
N VAL A 33 31.93 12.86 -9.26
CA VAL A 33 30.52 12.66 -8.83
C VAL A 33 30.44 11.33 -8.09
N THR A 34 29.89 11.38 -6.89
CA THR A 34 29.64 10.19 -6.06
C THR A 34 28.27 9.59 -6.42
N ILE A 35 28.22 8.28 -6.59
CA ILE A 35 27.01 7.51 -6.92
C ILE A 35 26.61 6.72 -5.69
N GLU A 36 25.39 6.95 -5.19
CA GLU A 36 24.84 6.21 -4.06
C GLU A 36 24.48 4.76 -4.44
N ALA A 37 24.38 3.88 -3.44
CA ALA A 37 23.99 2.48 -3.67
C ALA A 37 22.58 2.31 -4.27
N SER A 38 21.71 3.28 -4.03
CA SER A 38 20.35 3.34 -4.57
C SER A 38 20.27 3.94 -5.97
N GLN A 39 21.40 4.32 -6.56
CA GLN A 39 21.47 5.01 -7.83
C GLN A 39 22.17 4.13 -8.88
N THR A 40 21.78 4.28 -10.12
CA THR A 40 22.51 3.78 -11.27
C THR A 40 22.84 4.95 -12.17
N ALA A 41 24.12 5.11 -12.48
CA ALA A 41 24.62 6.22 -13.29
C ALA A 41 25.06 5.73 -14.66
N PHE A 42 24.88 6.59 -15.65
CA PHE A 42 25.26 6.37 -17.04
C PHE A 42 26.13 7.55 -17.51
N LEU A 43 27.35 7.26 -17.94
CA LEU A 43 28.27 8.26 -18.46
C LEU A 43 28.14 8.33 -19.97
N ILE A 44 27.47 9.34 -20.47
CA ILE A 44 27.17 9.48 -21.90
C ILE A 44 28.10 10.48 -22.54
N PRO A 45 28.87 10.10 -23.58
CA PRO A 45 29.76 11.03 -24.26
C PRO A 45 28.98 12.12 -24.99
N LEU A 46 29.42 13.39 -24.84
CA LEU A 46 28.81 14.54 -25.49
C LEU A 46 29.30 14.77 -26.93
N VAL A 47 30.35 14.07 -27.32
CA VAL A 47 30.96 14.21 -28.64
C VAL A 47 31.29 12.84 -29.19
N GLY A 48 30.68 12.51 -30.29
CA GLY A 48 30.92 11.30 -31.06
C GLY A 48 30.92 11.60 -32.54
N ASP A 49 31.19 10.59 -33.34
CA ASP A 49 30.96 10.63 -34.77
C ASP A 49 29.51 10.24 -35.13
N SER A 50 29.16 10.30 -36.41
CA SER A 50 27.79 9.99 -36.86
C SER A 50 27.40 8.52 -36.61
N THR A 51 28.36 7.61 -36.52
CA THR A 51 28.13 6.20 -36.19
C THR A 51 27.78 6.01 -34.72
N THR A 52 28.47 6.71 -33.85
CA THR A 52 28.17 6.73 -32.39
C THR A 52 26.81 7.37 -32.12
N GLN A 53 26.43 8.38 -32.91
CA GLN A 53 25.18 9.11 -32.76
C GLN A 53 23.97 8.25 -33.14
N SER A 54 24.09 7.37 -34.15
CA SER A 54 23.03 6.43 -34.53
C SER A 54 22.84 5.31 -33.49
N ALA A 55 23.92 4.92 -32.77
CA ALA A 55 23.85 3.95 -31.68
C ALA A 55 23.23 4.53 -30.39
N PHE A 56 23.14 5.87 -30.26
CA PHE A 56 22.60 6.53 -29.08
C PHE A 56 21.08 6.28 -28.87
N GLU A 57 20.40 5.77 -29.87
CA GLU A 57 18.99 5.37 -29.83
C GLU A 57 18.77 3.93 -29.34
N SER A 58 19.81 3.22 -28.88
CA SER A 58 19.69 1.82 -28.44
C SER A 58 19.88 1.66 -26.93
N GLU A 59 19.10 0.74 -26.33
CA GLU A 59 19.27 0.31 -24.95
C GLU A 59 20.67 -0.28 -24.69
N GLU A 60 21.25 -0.95 -25.69
CA GLU A 60 22.58 -1.55 -25.62
C GLU A 60 23.66 -0.52 -25.31
N LEU A 61 23.60 0.66 -25.93
CA LEU A 61 24.54 1.75 -25.66
C LEU A 61 24.45 2.21 -24.19
N LEU A 62 23.26 2.26 -23.63
CA LEU A 62 23.07 2.65 -22.23
C LEU A 62 23.64 1.59 -21.28
N LEU A 63 23.54 0.30 -21.62
CA LEU A 63 24.15 -0.77 -20.84
C LEU A 63 25.67 -0.64 -20.82
N ASP A 64 26.29 -0.33 -21.95
CA ASP A 64 27.75 -0.13 -22.07
C ASP A 64 28.20 1.16 -21.33
N ALA A 65 27.35 2.17 -21.26
CA ALA A 65 27.61 3.44 -20.57
C ALA A 65 27.43 3.37 -19.04
N LYS A 66 26.97 2.24 -18.51
CA LYS A 66 26.71 2.05 -17.07
C LYS A 66 28.00 2.16 -16.25
N VAL A 67 27.96 2.99 -15.22
CA VAL A 67 29.09 3.20 -14.32
C VAL A 67 29.09 2.14 -13.21
N ALA A 68 30.20 1.39 -13.11
CA ALA A 68 30.37 0.33 -12.11
C ALA A 68 31.06 0.78 -10.81
N THR A 69 31.41 2.07 -10.66
CA THR A 69 32.14 2.61 -9.53
C THR A 69 31.29 3.53 -8.69
N LYS A 70 31.61 3.65 -7.38
CA LYS A 70 30.93 4.59 -6.46
C LYS A 70 31.25 6.06 -6.72
N GLU A 71 32.34 6.32 -7.38
CA GLU A 71 32.78 7.67 -7.73
C GLU A 71 33.35 7.64 -9.14
N ILE A 72 32.97 8.59 -9.95
CA ILE A 72 33.46 8.74 -11.32
C ILE A 72 33.94 10.15 -11.55
N GLN A 73 35.05 10.27 -12.27
CA GLN A 73 35.53 11.54 -12.77
C GLN A 73 34.88 11.83 -14.12
N ILE A 74 34.24 12.99 -14.28
CA ILE A 74 33.73 13.43 -15.57
C ILE A 74 34.92 13.80 -16.46
N PRO A 75 35.10 13.16 -17.64
CA PRO A 75 36.18 13.49 -18.54
C PRO A 75 35.97 14.89 -19.13
N HIS A 76 37.04 15.68 -19.15
CA HIS A 76 37.03 16.98 -19.78
C HIS A 76 37.83 16.98 -21.08
N ARG A 77 37.46 17.84 -22.01
CA ARG A 77 38.19 18.10 -23.22
C ARG A 77 38.56 19.57 -23.31
N TRP A 78 39.74 19.84 -23.87
CA TRP A 78 40.17 21.19 -24.18
C TRP A 78 39.45 21.71 -25.43
N VAL A 79 38.74 22.82 -25.31
CA VAL A 79 38.11 23.53 -26.43
C VAL A 79 38.85 24.81 -26.66
N GLN A 80 39.56 24.91 -27.81
CA GLN A 80 40.29 26.11 -28.16
C GLN A 80 39.29 27.19 -28.61
N THR A 81 39.30 28.34 -27.93
CA THR A 81 38.41 29.49 -28.23
C THR A 81 39.13 30.62 -28.91
N GLY A 82 40.49 30.58 -28.94
CA GLY A 82 41.30 31.66 -29.52
C GLY A 82 42.36 31.16 -30.50
N ARG A 83 43.13 32.09 -31.04
CA ARG A 83 44.12 31.85 -32.09
C ARG A 83 45.34 31.02 -31.65
N LYS A 84 45.60 30.99 -30.34
CA LYS A 84 46.73 30.27 -29.75
C LYS A 84 46.27 29.04 -28.98
N HIS A 85 47.05 27.96 -28.98
CA HIS A 85 46.67 26.67 -28.38
C HIS A 85 46.36 26.72 -26.87
N TRP A 86 46.81 27.72 -26.15
CA TRP A 86 46.51 27.95 -24.73
C TRP A 86 45.30 28.86 -24.50
N MET A 87 44.71 29.44 -25.54
CA MET A 87 43.48 30.21 -25.48
C MET A 87 42.28 29.28 -25.67
N GLY A 88 41.71 28.82 -24.57
CA GLY A 88 40.62 27.90 -24.56
C GLY A 88 40.12 27.64 -23.16
N GLU A 89 39.22 26.70 -23.04
CA GLU A 89 38.62 26.26 -21.78
C GLU A 89 38.46 24.75 -21.78
N TRP A 90 38.50 24.15 -20.58
CA TRP A 90 38.12 22.79 -20.35
C TRP A 90 36.62 22.68 -20.30
N LYS A 91 36.02 21.81 -21.13
CA LYS A 91 34.58 21.52 -21.13
C LYS A 91 34.37 20.05 -20.87
N PRO A 92 33.26 19.68 -20.19
CA PRO A 92 32.89 18.29 -20.03
C PRO A 92 32.83 17.60 -21.41
N ALA A 93 33.42 16.44 -21.52
CA ALA A 93 33.35 15.58 -22.72
C ALA A 93 32.26 14.54 -22.63
N ALA A 94 31.73 14.31 -21.44
CA ALA A 94 30.61 13.43 -21.17
C ALA A 94 29.64 14.06 -20.17
N THR A 95 28.40 13.62 -20.17
CA THR A 95 27.41 13.95 -19.14
C THR A 95 27.09 12.72 -18.34
N LEU A 96 26.83 12.90 -17.04
CA LEU A 96 26.40 11.83 -16.15
C LEU A 96 24.89 11.93 -15.95
N ILE A 97 24.18 10.86 -16.29
CA ILE A 97 22.74 10.72 -15.99
C ILE A 97 22.60 9.74 -14.84
N VAL A 98 21.88 10.13 -13.80
CA VAL A 98 21.67 9.32 -12.59
C VAL A 98 20.20 8.93 -12.51
N VAL A 99 19.95 7.62 -12.51
CA VAL A 99 18.63 7.04 -12.30
C VAL A 99 18.49 6.66 -10.84
N GLU A 100 17.53 7.26 -10.16
CA GLU A 100 17.18 6.93 -8.77
C GLU A 100 16.33 5.65 -8.75
N ARG A 101 16.78 4.64 -7.97
CA ARG A 101 16.13 3.33 -7.90
C ARG A 101 15.32 3.10 -6.62
N LYS A 102 15.30 4.08 -5.72
CA LYS A 102 14.55 3.98 -4.46
C LYS A 102 13.08 3.73 -4.74
N PRO A 103 12.42 2.87 -3.93
CA PRO A 103 10.98 2.70 -4.00
C PRO A 103 10.26 4.04 -3.76
N VAL A 104 9.34 4.35 -4.65
CA VAL A 104 8.48 5.52 -4.57
C VAL A 104 7.05 5.07 -4.35
N SER A 105 6.42 5.57 -3.28
CA SER A 105 5.02 5.31 -2.97
C SER A 105 4.17 6.53 -3.23
N ARG A 106 3.06 6.33 -3.92
CA ARG A 106 2.04 7.34 -4.19
C ARG A 106 0.68 6.85 -3.72
N SER A 107 -0.12 7.77 -3.20
CA SER A 107 -1.52 7.53 -2.86
C SER A 107 -2.39 8.50 -3.64
N TRP A 108 -3.41 7.97 -4.29
CA TRP A 108 -4.44 8.73 -4.98
C TRP A 108 -5.71 8.66 -4.13
N GLU A 109 -6.17 9.81 -3.62
CA GLU A 109 -7.23 9.88 -2.59
C GLU A 109 -8.43 10.68 -3.06
N SER A 110 -9.61 10.31 -2.57
CA SER A 110 -10.86 11.04 -2.81
C SER A 110 -10.99 12.20 -1.82
N GLY A 111 -10.33 13.32 -2.08
CA GLY A 111 -10.41 14.50 -1.21
C GLY A 111 -10.68 15.77 -1.99
N LYS A 112 -11.44 16.71 -1.38
CA LYS A 112 -11.72 18.04 -1.97
C LYS A 112 -10.47 18.92 -2.13
N SER A 113 -9.34 18.54 -1.53
CA SER A 113 -8.07 19.27 -1.57
C SER A 113 -6.96 18.56 -2.35
N ALA A 114 -7.28 17.46 -3.05
CA ALA A 114 -6.28 16.71 -3.79
C ALA A 114 -5.88 17.46 -5.07
N ASP A 115 -4.57 17.65 -5.26
CA ASP A 115 -4.02 18.09 -6.55
C ASP A 115 -4.33 17.06 -7.63
N ALA A 116 -4.26 17.45 -8.90
CA ALA A 116 -4.56 16.56 -10.02
C ALA A 116 -3.74 15.25 -10.00
N SER A 117 -2.50 15.30 -9.49
CA SER A 117 -1.61 14.14 -9.34
C SER A 117 -2.03 13.18 -8.23
N THR A 118 -2.64 13.69 -7.16
CA THR A 118 -3.07 12.91 -5.99
C THR A 118 -4.56 12.58 -5.97
N LYS A 119 -5.32 13.06 -6.97
CA LYS A 119 -6.75 12.81 -7.10
C LYS A 119 -7.05 11.31 -7.25
N ALA A 120 -8.13 10.84 -6.62
CA ALA A 120 -8.61 9.47 -6.72
C ALA A 120 -8.83 9.02 -8.17
N ILE A 121 -8.76 7.72 -8.37
CA ILE A 121 -9.01 7.07 -9.66
C ILE A 121 -10.52 7.14 -9.95
N PHE A 122 -10.84 7.64 -11.13
CA PHE A 122 -12.22 7.70 -11.61
C PHE A 122 -12.60 6.44 -12.40
N GLY A 123 -13.84 6.02 -12.27
CA GLY A 123 -14.42 4.96 -13.08
C GLY A 123 -15.94 5.16 -13.22
N GLU A 124 -16.51 4.51 -14.20
CA GLU A 124 -17.96 4.49 -14.43
C GLU A 124 -18.47 3.05 -14.37
N THR A 125 -19.63 2.87 -13.76
CA THR A 125 -20.28 1.57 -13.62
C THR A 125 -21.17 1.23 -14.80
N ALA A 126 -21.64 -0.03 -14.90
CA ALA A 126 -22.56 -0.46 -15.97
C ALA A 126 -23.89 0.32 -15.97
N ASP A 127 -24.29 0.83 -14.81
CA ASP A 127 -25.49 1.68 -14.64
C ASP A 127 -25.19 3.18 -14.77
N GLN A 128 -24.04 3.53 -15.38
CA GLN A 128 -23.61 4.89 -15.70
C GLN A 128 -23.46 5.82 -14.49
N ILE A 129 -23.07 5.25 -13.35
CA ILE A 129 -22.78 6.00 -12.14
C ILE A 129 -21.28 6.23 -12.02
N GLY A 130 -20.86 7.50 -11.95
CA GLY A 130 -19.48 7.89 -11.71
C GLY A 130 -19.02 7.55 -10.29
N ILE A 131 -17.85 6.93 -10.17
CA ILE A 131 -17.26 6.51 -8.92
C ILE A 131 -15.82 6.98 -8.80
N TYR A 132 -15.40 7.24 -7.57
CA TYR A 132 -14.01 7.51 -7.22
C TYR A 132 -13.51 6.46 -6.23
N VAL A 133 -12.27 6.03 -6.45
CA VAL A 133 -11.61 5.04 -5.57
C VAL A 133 -10.23 5.54 -5.21
N GLY A 134 -9.93 5.56 -3.92
CA GLY A 134 -8.59 5.79 -3.42
C GLY A 134 -7.71 4.58 -3.68
N MET A 135 -6.57 4.78 -4.35
CA MET A 135 -5.61 3.71 -4.63
C MET A 135 -4.20 4.12 -4.19
N ASN A 136 -3.38 3.13 -3.90
CA ASN A 136 -1.96 3.30 -3.64
C ASN A 136 -1.13 2.52 -4.66
N CYS A 137 -0.02 3.11 -5.05
CA CYS A 137 0.97 2.51 -5.93
C CYS A 137 2.35 2.68 -5.33
N THR A 138 3.12 1.60 -5.28
CA THR A 138 4.55 1.64 -4.96
C THR A 138 5.31 0.99 -6.09
N ALA A 139 6.25 1.72 -6.66
CA ALA A 139 7.07 1.24 -7.75
C ALA A 139 8.55 1.55 -7.49
N MET A 140 9.42 0.78 -8.09
CA MET A 140 10.87 0.96 -8.05
C MET A 140 11.49 0.56 -9.38
N ILE A 141 12.75 0.93 -9.59
CA ILE A 141 13.53 0.51 -10.75
C ILE A 141 14.59 -0.47 -10.25
N GLU A 142 14.65 -1.66 -10.84
CA GLU A 142 15.73 -2.60 -10.56
C GLU A 142 17.01 -2.17 -11.27
N GLU A 143 18.17 -2.56 -10.72
CA GLU A 143 19.46 -2.17 -11.29
C GLU A 143 19.66 -2.68 -12.74
N LYS A 144 19.15 -3.88 -13.04
CA LYS A 144 19.21 -4.47 -14.38
C LYS A 144 18.35 -3.71 -15.40
N ASP A 145 17.27 -3.09 -14.94
CA ASP A 145 16.26 -2.45 -15.77
C ASP A 145 16.43 -0.92 -15.87
N ALA A 146 17.43 -0.35 -15.18
CA ALA A 146 17.69 1.08 -15.18
C ALA A 146 17.98 1.64 -16.59
N ALA A 147 18.64 0.88 -17.46
CA ALA A 147 18.89 1.27 -18.84
C ALA A 147 17.59 1.33 -19.66
N LYS A 148 16.71 0.33 -19.51
CA LYS A 148 15.38 0.30 -20.15
C LYS A 148 14.53 1.50 -19.75
N PHE A 149 14.49 1.77 -18.45
CA PHE A 149 13.78 2.92 -17.92
C PHE A 149 14.31 4.23 -18.48
N LEU A 150 15.63 4.41 -18.48
CA LEU A 150 16.27 5.60 -19.03
C LEU A 150 15.99 5.76 -20.53
N TYR A 151 16.05 4.67 -21.29
CA TYR A 151 15.76 4.67 -22.72
C TYR A 151 14.32 5.10 -23.04
N ARG A 152 13.34 4.63 -22.22
CA ARG A 152 11.93 4.92 -22.44
C ARG A 152 11.50 6.30 -21.94
N TYR A 153 11.95 6.67 -20.75
CA TYR A 153 11.49 7.85 -20.02
C TYR A 153 12.51 9.00 -19.99
N ASN A 154 13.65 8.80 -20.65
CA ASN A 154 14.80 9.70 -20.58
C ASN A 154 15.18 9.94 -19.10
N ASN A 155 15.40 11.17 -18.70
CA ASN A 155 15.73 11.50 -17.32
C ASN A 155 14.50 11.94 -16.49
N THR A 156 13.30 11.42 -16.83
CA THR A 156 12.07 11.73 -16.08
C THR A 156 12.11 10.99 -14.73
N PRO A 157 11.87 11.69 -13.60
CA PRO A 157 11.81 11.03 -12.29
C PRO A 157 10.68 10.00 -12.22
N LEU A 158 10.93 8.87 -11.54
CA LEU A 158 9.93 7.80 -11.36
C LEU A 158 8.63 8.32 -10.74
N GLU A 159 8.73 9.27 -9.82
CA GLU A 159 7.55 9.94 -9.22
C GLU A 159 6.61 10.52 -10.27
N THR A 160 7.17 11.21 -11.25
CA THR A 160 6.39 11.82 -12.34
C THR A 160 5.75 10.75 -13.21
N VAL A 161 6.48 9.67 -13.51
CA VAL A 161 5.95 8.54 -14.30
C VAL A 161 4.79 7.85 -13.58
N ILE A 162 4.88 7.71 -12.25
CA ILE A 162 3.78 7.15 -11.44
C ILE A 162 2.55 8.07 -11.52
N ASP A 163 2.74 9.37 -11.36
CA ASP A 163 1.65 10.34 -11.31
C ASP A 163 1.01 10.61 -12.68
N THR A 164 1.70 10.28 -13.77
CA THR A 164 1.19 10.47 -15.16
C THR A 164 0.83 9.14 -15.81
N ASP A 165 1.82 8.34 -16.20
CA ASP A 165 1.62 7.19 -17.07
C ASP A 165 0.99 6.01 -16.32
N ILE A 166 1.50 5.68 -15.13
CA ILE A 166 0.97 4.57 -14.33
C ILE A 166 -0.44 4.89 -13.89
N LYS A 167 -0.67 6.09 -13.34
CA LYS A 167 -1.99 6.51 -12.90
C LYS A 167 -3.01 6.44 -14.03
N LYS A 168 -2.66 6.99 -15.19
CA LYS A 168 -3.55 7.00 -16.34
C LYS A 168 -3.92 5.60 -16.82
N LEU A 169 -2.94 4.69 -16.91
CA LEU A 169 -3.21 3.31 -17.31
C LEU A 169 -4.05 2.56 -16.27
N VAL A 170 -3.80 2.81 -14.97
CA VAL A 170 -4.63 2.29 -13.88
C VAL A 170 -6.06 2.79 -14.00
N GLU A 171 -6.25 4.09 -14.26
CA GLU A 171 -7.58 4.71 -14.43
C GLU A 171 -8.32 4.14 -15.65
N ASP A 172 -7.66 4.07 -16.79
CA ASP A 172 -8.23 3.48 -18.00
C ASP A 172 -8.65 2.02 -17.77
N ARG A 173 -7.80 1.23 -17.11
CA ARG A 173 -8.08 -0.17 -16.88
C ARG A 173 -9.15 -0.37 -15.81
N PHE A 174 -9.11 0.42 -14.76
CA PHE A 174 -10.13 0.43 -13.71
C PHE A 174 -11.50 0.75 -14.31
N ASN A 175 -11.60 1.74 -15.17
CA ASN A 175 -12.85 2.12 -15.84
C ASN A 175 -13.41 0.98 -16.72
N ILE A 176 -12.56 0.29 -17.47
CA ILE A 176 -12.97 -0.88 -18.27
C ILE A 176 -13.51 -2.02 -17.38
N GLU A 177 -12.89 -2.25 -16.24
CA GLU A 177 -13.31 -3.33 -15.33
C GLU A 177 -14.58 -2.96 -14.57
N THR A 178 -14.73 -1.72 -14.10
CA THR A 178 -15.92 -1.26 -13.36
C THR A 178 -17.17 -1.19 -14.23
N ALA A 179 -17.01 -0.87 -15.53
CA ALA A 179 -18.12 -0.85 -16.49
C ALA A 179 -18.80 -2.21 -16.70
N LYS A 180 -18.23 -3.30 -16.20
CA LYS A 180 -18.84 -4.65 -16.25
C LYS A 180 -19.83 -4.91 -15.11
N TYR A 181 -19.82 -4.10 -14.08
CA TYR A 181 -20.59 -4.29 -12.84
C TYR A 181 -21.47 -3.12 -12.52
N THR A 182 -22.62 -3.38 -11.92
CA THR A 182 -23.49 -2.33 -11.39
C THR A 182 -22.94 -1.73 -10.10
N SER A 183 -23.41 -0.56 -9.73
CA SER A 183 -23.02 0.13 -8.48
C SER A 183 -23.25 -0.72 -7.21
N THR A 184 -24.28 -1.59 -7.24
CA THR A 184 -24.63 -2.47 -6.12
C THR A 184 -23.71 -3.70 -6.03
N GLU A 185 -23.17 -4.18 -7.15
CA GLU A 185 -22.27 -5.34 -7.22
C GLU A 185 -20.82 -4.98 -6.92
N LEU A 186 -20.43 -3.72 -7.14
CA LEU A 186 -19.07 -3.23 -6.97
C LEU A 186 -18.46 -3.58 -5.60
N GLY A 187 -19.25 -3.47 -4.54
CA GLY A 187 -18.81 -3.77 -3.19
C GLY A 187 -18.26 -5.20 -3.04
N ALA A 188 -18.98 -6.18 -3.60
CA ALA A 188 -18.62 -7.59 -3.57
C ALA A 188 -17.49 -7.95 -4.55
N LYS A 189 -17.35 -7.18 -5.65
CA LYS A 189 -16.42 -7.48 -6.75
C LYS A 189 -15.11 -6.69 -6.71
N LYS A 190 -14.87 -5.87 -5.68
CA LYS A 190 -13.65 -5.06 -5.52
C LYS A 190 -12.36 -5.85 -5.71
N GLY A 191 -12.28 -7.04 -5.12
CA GLY A 191 -11.09 -7.88 -5.21
C GLY A 191 -10.79 -8.32 -6.64
N GLU A 192 -11.82 -8.77 -7.36
CA GLU A 192 -11.70 -9.21 -8.76
C GLU A 192 -11.27 -8.06 -9.69
N ILE A 193 -11.84 -6.88 -9.49
CA ILE A 193 -11.52 -5.68 -10.28
C ILE A 193 -10.06 -5.28 -10.08
N ILE A 194 -9.59 -5.20 -8.82
CA ILE A 194 -8.21 -4.85 -8.53
C ILE A 194 -7.23 -5.87 -9.08
N GLU A 195 -7.55 -7.14 -8.97
CA GLU A 195 -6.69 -8.21 -9.51
C GLU A 195 -6.60 -8.12 -11.03
N ALA A 196 -7.71 -7.85 -11.72
CA ALA A 196 -7.72 -7.64 -13.17
C ALA A 196 -6.88 -6.42 -13.58
N VAL A 197 -6.97 -5.31 -12.84
CA VAL A 197 -6.14 -4.11 -13.05
C VAL A 197 -4.66 -4.45 -12.85
N LYS A 198 -4.29 -5.11 -11.76
CA LYS A 198 -2.90 -5.54 -11.48
C LYS A 198 -2.32 -6.42 -12.58
N ASN A 199 -3.08 -7.44 -12.96
CA ASN A 199 -2.65 -8.42 -13.97
C ASN A 199 -2.39 -7.80 -15.34
N PHE A 200 -2.93 -6.61 -15.58
CA PHE A 200 -2.67 -5.87 -16.80
C PHE A 200 -1.56 -4.83 -16.61
N VAL A 201 -1.63 -4.02 -15.55
CA VAL A 201 -0.74 -2.86 -15.36
C VAL A 201 0.67 -3.29 -14.97
N VAL A 202 0.82 -4.29 -14.10
CA VAL A 202 2.14 -4.71 -13.61
C VAL A 202 3.02 -5.23 -14.73
N PRO A 203 2.62 -6.21 -15.55
CA PRO A 203 3.45 -6.70 -16.65
C PRO A 203 3.75 -5.63 -17.70
N TYR A 204 2.80 -4.72 -17.93
CA TYR A 204 3.00 -3.64 -18.89
C TYR A 204 4.18 -2.74 -18.50
N PHE A 205 4.28 -2.33 -17.22
CA PHE A 205 5.38 -1.47 -16.79
C PHE A 205 6.69 -2.23 -16.52
N GLU A 206 6.64 -3.53 -16.23
CA GLU A 206 7.84 -4.38 -16.20
C GLU A 206 8.55 -4.40 -17.55
N GLU A 207 7.80 -4.38 -18.65
CA GLU A 207 8.37 -4.30 -19.99
C GLU A 207 9.17 -3.01 -20.22
N TYR A 208 8.87 -1.94 -19.48
CA TYR A 208 9.58 -0.65 -19.55
C TYR A 208 10.57 -0.41 -18.40
N GLY A 209 10.87 -1.44 -17.62
CA GLY A 209 11.88 -1.38 -16.58
C GLY A 209 11.38 -0.80 -15.25
N ILE A 210 10.07 -0.79 -15.01
CA ILE A 210 9.46 -0.35 -13.75
C ILE A 210 8.83 -1.56 -13.04
N THR A 211 9.30 -1.86 -11.85
CA THR A 211 8.74 -2.91 -10.99
C THR A 211 7.72 -2.31 -10.03
N ILE A 212 6.43 -2.62 -10.25
CA ILE A 212 5.35 -2.22 -9.34
C ILE A 212 5.24 -3.27 -8.23
N THR A 213 5.63 -2.91 -7.01
CA THR A 213 5.61 -3.82 -5.86
C THR A 213 4.27 -3.83 -5.14
N VAL A 214 3.56 -2.70 -5.14
CA VAL A 214 2.24 -2.55 -4.52
C VAL A 214 1.34 -1.78 -5.46
N LEU A 215 0.17 -2.32 -5.74
CA LEU A 215 -0.93 -1.62 -6.38
C LEU A 215 -2.22 -2.12 -5.72
N GLY A 216 -3.00 -1.23 -5.10
CA GLY A 216 -4.19 -1.66 -4.37
C GLY A 216 -5.13 -0.52 -4.02
N MET A 217 -6.34 -0.87 -3.61
CA MET A 217 -7.29 0.08 -3.04
C MET A 217 -6.86 0.46 -1.63
N LYS A 218 -6.88 1.75 -1.33
CA LYS A 218 -6.66 2.33 0.00
C LYS A 218 -7.98 2.67 0.67
N GLU A 219 -8.93 3.18 -0.10
CA GLU A 219 -10.22 3.67 0.39
C GLU A 219 -11.38 2.95 -0.28
N GLY A 220 -12.56 3.07 0.34
CA GLY A 220 -13.80 2.58 -0.25
C GLY A 220 -14.19 3.33 -1.52
N VAL A 221 -15.19 2.81 -2.20
CA VAL A 221 -15.81 3.49 -3.34
C VAL A 221 -16.60 4.68 -2.82
N SER A 222 -16.40 5.85 -3.41
CA SER A 222 -17.24 7.03 -3.23
C SER A 222 -17.93 7.37 -4.55
N TYR A 223 -19.18 7.81 -4.47
CA TYR A 223 -19.96 8.12 -5.65
C TYR A 223 -19.85 9.61 -5.99
N GLU A 224 -19.83 9.93 -7.29
CA GLU A 224 -19.73 11.30 -7.76
C GLU A 224 -20.96 12.13 -7.31
N ASN A 225 -22.15 11.54 -7.32
CA ASN A 225 -23.38 12.18 -6.88
C ASN A 225 -23.63 11.89 -5.39
N GLU A 226 -23.67 12.94 -4.57
CA GLU A 226 -23.92 12.84 -3.11
C GLU A 226 -25.30 12.24 -2.78
N GLU A 227 -26.32 12.40 -3.62
CA GLU A 227 -27.64 11.80 -3.40
C GLU A 227 -27.59 10.28 -3.60
N ILE A 228 -26.86 9.81 -4.60
CA ILE A 228 -26.62 8.38 -4.85
C ILE A 228 -25.83 7.80 -3.67
N GLN A 229 -24.78 8.49 -3.22
CA GLN A 229 -24.01 8.06 -2.05
C GLN A 229 -24.91 7.87 -0.84
N LYS A 230 -25.76 8.85 -0.52
CA LYS A 230 -26.71 8.77 0.61
C LYS A 230 -27.74 7.65 0.45
N ALA A 231 -28.23 7.42 -0.76
CA ALA A 231 -29.18 6.33 -1.03
C ALA A 231 -28.55 4.95 -0.84
N ILE A 232 -27.31 4.78 -1.28
CA ILE A 232 -26.55 3.54 -1.11
C ILE A 232 -26.18 3.32 0.35
N ASP A 233 -25.72 4.34 1.04
CA ASP A 233 -25.41 4.27 2.48
C ASP A 233 -26.67 3.91 3.31
N ALA A 234 -27.82 4.49 2.97
CA ALA A 234 -29.10 4.16 3.62
C ALA A 234 -29.53 2.72 3.34
N LYS A 235 -29.31 2.23 2.10
CA LYS A 235 -29.58 0.82 1.74
C LYS A 235 -28.70 -0.13 2.55
N PHE A 236 -27.39 0.11 2.61
CA PHE A 236 -26.47 -0.71 3.41
C PHE A 236 -26.80 -0.67 4.90
N ALA A 237 -27.17 0.49 5.45
CA ALA A 237 -27.60 0.60 6.83
C ALA A 237 -28.84 -0.24 7.09
N SER A 238 -29.83 -0.20 6.20
CA SER A 238 -31.05 -1.01 6.31
C SER A 238 -30.77 -2.52 6.21
N GLU A 239 -29.90 -2.94 5.29
CA GLU A 239 -29.47 -4.33 5.16
C GLU A 239 -28.75 -4.83 6.42
N GLN A 240 -27.87 -4.01 6.99
CA GLN A 240 -27.19 -4.31 8.26
C GLN A 240 -28.19 -4.42 9.43
N GLU A 241 -29.18 -3.54 9.48
CA GLU A 241 -30.22 -3.58 10.51
C GLU A 241 -31.05 -4.87 10.42
N LEU A 242 -31.42 -5.29 9.21
CA LEU A 242 -32.11 -6.57 8.99
C LEU A 242 -31.27 -7.77 9.47
N VAL A 243 -29.97 -7.80 9.16
CA VAL A 243 -29.07 -8.87 9.63
C VAL A 243 -28.97 -8.86 11.16
N ILE A 244 -28.81 -7.70 11.76
CA ILE A 244 -28.79 -7.56 13.23
C ILE A 244 -30.10 -8.05 13.85
N GLN A 245 -31.24 -7.72 13.25
CA GLN A 245 -32.56 -8.15 13.72
C GLN A 245 -32.73 -9.67 13.59
N GLN A 246 -32.29 -10.26 12.47
CA GLN A 246 -32.31 -11.73 12.30
C GLN A 246 -31.45 -12.40 13.37
N ASN A 247 -30.20 -11.96 13.55
CA ASN A 247 -29.31 -12.52 14.57
C ASN A 247 -29.89 -12.41 16.00
N LYS A 248 -30.58 -11.31 16.32
CA LYS A 248 -31.27 -11.16 17.60
C LYS A 248 -32.43 -12.13 17.75
N ASN A 249 -33.21 -12.34 16.68
CA ASN A 249 -34.32 -13.27 16.69
C ASN A 249 -33.84 -14.71 16.87
N ASP A 250 -32.76 -15.09 16.16
CA ASP A 250 -32.15 -16.41 16.27
C ASP A 250 -31.57 -16.65 17.67
N ALA A 251 -30.91 -15.65 18.24
CA ALA A 251 -30.39 -15.71 19.61
C ALA A 251 -31.51 -15.85 20.63
N ASN A 252 -32.64 -15.11 20.48
CA ASN A 252 -33.80 -15.20 21.35
C ASN A 252 -34.49 -16.58 21.23
N LEU A 253 -34.60 -17.12 20.02
CA LEU A 253 -35.14 -18.45 19.77
C LEU A 253 -34.28 -19.55 20.43
N ALA A 254 -32.95 -19.48 20.22
CA ALA A 254 -32.02 -20.42 20.85
C ALA A 254 -32.07 -20.34 22.40
N LYS A 255 -32.21 -19.13 22.95
CA LYS A 255 -32.37 -18.95 24.40
C LYS A 255 -33.67 -19.56 24.90
N ALA A 256 -34.81 -19.30 24.23
CA ALA A 256 -36.10 -19.88 24.61
C ALA A 256 -36.10 -21.42 24.50
N GLN A 257 -35.43 -21.98 23.50
CA GLN A 257 -35.26 -23.45 23.38
C GLN A 257 -34.42 -24.00 24.53
N ALA A 258 -33.29 -23.38 24.87
CA ALA A 258 -32.45 -23.80 25.98
C ALA A 258 -33.17 -23.72 27.32
N GLU A 259 -33.96 -22.66 27.56
CA GLU A 259 -34.80 -22.52 28.74
C GLU A 259 -35.89 -23.59 28.84
N ALA A 260 -36.56 -23.90 27.71
CA ALA A 260 -37.55 -25.00 27.64
C ALA A 260 -36.92 -26.35 27.91
N GLU A 261 -35.77 -26.66 27.30
CA GLU A 261 -35.05 -27.91 27.56
C GLU A 261 -34.56 -28.02 29.01
N ALA A 262 -34.08 -26.92 29.61
CA ALA A 262 -33.73 -26.89 31.05
C ALA A 262 -34.95 -27.16 31.96
N MET A 263 -36.12 -26.59 31.65
CA MET A 263 -37.33 -26.87 32.39
C MET A 263 -37.79 -28.34 32.25
N ILE A 264 -37.69 -28.90 31.10
CA ILE A 264 -38.01 -30.33 30.88
C ILE A 264 -37.04 -31.22 31.67
N MET A 265 -35.74 -30.97 31.61
CA MET A 265 -34.74 -31.71 32.39
C MET A 265 -34.97 -31.60 33.92
N LEU A 266 -35.31 -30.42 34.40
CA LEU A 266 -35.66 -30.23 35.80
C LEU A 266 -36.93 -31.04 36.20
N ALA A 267 -38.00 -30.99 35.38
CA ALA A 267 -39.22 -31.72 35.64
C ALA A 267 -38.98 -33.28 35.58
N GLU A 268 -38.15 -33.75 34.66
CA GLU A 268 -37.76 -35.16 34.60
C GLU A 268 -36.93 -35.59 35.82
N ALA A 269 -35.97 -34.72 36.26
CA ALA A 269 -35.17 -34.97 37.45
C ALA A 269 -36.03 -35.00 38.73
N GLU A 270 -37.00 -34.08 38.87
CA GLU A 270 -37.95 -34.09 39.96
C GLU A 270 -38.89 -35.30 39.96
N ALA A 271 -39.41 -35.66 38.77
CA ALA A 271 -40.21 -36.86 38.62
C ALA A 271 -39.45 -38.14 39.03
N LYS A 272 -38.18 -38.24 38.60
CA LYS A 272 -37.33 -39.39 38.94
C LYS A 272 -36.94 -39.38 40.42
N ALA A 273 -36.68 -38.24 41.02
CA ALA A 273 -36.45 -38.12 42.47
C ALA A 273 -37.69 -38.51 43.28
N ASN A 274 -38.91 -38.12 42.85
CA ASN A 274 -40.16 -38.50 43.49
C ASN A 274 -40.44 -40.02 43.32
N GLU A 275 -40.12 -40.59 42.16
CA GLU A 275 -40.24 -42.02 41.95
C GLU A 275 -39.32 -42.82 42.88
N LEU A 276 -38.04 -42.43 43.01
CA LEU A 276 -37.08 -43.02 43.93
C LEU A 276 -37.47 -42.86 45.39
N LEU A 277 -38.01 -41.69 45.78
CA LEU A 277 -38.56 -41.45 47.09
C LEU A 277 -39.78 -42.39 47.36
N SER A 278 -40.67 -42.52 46.39
CA SER A 278 -41.85 -43.39 46.50
C SER A 278 -41.44 -44.88 46.67
N GLN A 279 -40.38 -45.31 45.92
CA GLN A 279 -39.84 -46.68 46.05
C GLN A 279 -39.12 -46.94 47.38
N SER A 280 -38.52 -45.89 47.97
CA SER A 280 -37.79 -46.00 49.24
C SER A 280 -38.63 -45.67 50.45
N MET A 281 -39.86 -45.21 50.29
CA MET A 281 -40.75 -44.86 51.38
C MET A 281 -41.33 -46.11 52.09
N THR A 282 -40.67 -46.39 53.20
CA THR A 282 -41.21 -47.40 54.15
C THR A 282 -42.16 -46.70 55.14
N PRO A 283 -43.11 -47.43 55.77
CA PRO A 283 -44.02 -46.85 56.77
C PRO A 283 -43.31 -46.09 57.90
N ALA A 284 -42.14 -46.61 58.31
CA ALA A 284 -41.29 -45.98 59.34
C ALA A 284 -40.63 -44.65 58.90
N LEU A 285 -40.33 -44.54 57.58
CA LEU A 285 -39.78 -43.32 57.04
C LEU A 285 -40.85 -42.22 56.89
N LEU A 286 -42.06 -42.61 56.55
CA LEU A 286 -43.25 -41.73 56.53
C LEU A 286 -43.58 -41.14 57.87
N GLU A 287 -43.53 -41.99 58.91
CA GLU A 287 -43.73 -41.60 60.29
C GLU A 287 -42.68 -40.64 60.79
N LYS A 288 -41.40 -40.86 60.45
CA LYS A 288 -40.27 -39.97 60.77
C LYS A 288 -40.45 -38.61 60.08
N MET A 289 -40.76 -38.57 58.80
CA MET A 289 -40.98 -37.30 58.03
C MET A 289 -42.20 -36.52 58.56
N TYR A 290 -43.23 -37.26 59.06
CA TYR A 290 -44.37 -36.61 59.71
C TYR A 290 -43.94 -35.92 61.00
N TYR A 291 -43.19 -36.57 61.87
CA TYR A 291 -42.69 -36.00 63.11
C TYR A 291 -41.70 -34.84 62.90
N GLU A 292 -40.89 -34.89 61.86
CA GLU A 292 -39.96 -33.80 61.50
C GLU A 292 -40.65 -32.54 60.97
N LYS A 293 -41.81 -32.67 60.34
CA LYS A 293 -42.56 -31.54 59.81
C LYS A 293 -43.71 -31.09 60.70
N TRP A 294 -44.00 -31.84 61.77
CA TRP A 294 -45.11 -31.53 62.67
C TRP A 294 -44.73 -30.34 63.55
N ASN A 295 -45.57 -29.28 63.49
CA ASN A 295 -45.41 -28.06 64.30
C ASN A 295 -45.88 -28.20 65.73
N GLY A 296 -46.33 -29.37 66.20
CA GLY A 296 -46.80 -29.60 67.57
C GLY A 296 -48.26 -29.25 67.81
N GLU A 297 -48.97 -28.82 66.75
CA GLU A 297 -50.42 -28.47 66.91
C GLU A 297 -51.29 -29.53 66.23
N LEU A 298 -52.34 -29.92 66.90
CA LEU A 298 -53.33 -30.86 66.32
C LEU A 298 -54.15 -30.11 65.26
N PRO A 299 -54.30 -30.71 64.03
CA PRO A 299 -55.13 -30.08 63.02
C PRO A 299 -56.56 -30.00 63.44
N TYR A 300 -57.14 -28.80 63.45
CA TYR A 300 -58.55 -28.54 63.68
C TYR A 300 -59.34 -29.00 62.46
N ILE A 301 -59.99 -30.14 62.62
CA ILE A 301 -60.90 -30.64 61.59
C ILE A 301 -62.31 -30.25 61.96
N TYR A 302 -62.90 -29.31 61.23
CA TYR A 302 -64.31 -29.04 61.27
C TYR A 302 -65.02 -29.81 60.20
N GLY A 303 -65.72 -30.91 60.59
CA GLY A 303 -66.56 -31.72 59.69
C GLY A 303 -66.56 -33.18 60.00
N ASP A 304 -67.58 -33.85 59.54
CA ASP A 304 -67.92 -35.29 59.78
C ASP A 304 -67.05 -36.27 59.01
N SER A 305 -65.76 -35.97 58.81
CA SER A 305 -64.78 -36.82 58.08
C SER A 305 -63.89 -37.54 59.09
N THR A 306 -63.69 -38.85 58.85
CA THR A 306 -62.73 -39.67 59.61
C THR A 306 -61.34 -39.09 59.55
N PRO A 307 -60.64 -38.89 60.71
CA PRO A 307 -59.30 -38.36 60.73
C PRO A 307 -58.34 -39.26 59.91
N ILE A 308 -57.57 -38.62 59.06
CA ILE A 308 -56.56 -39.28 58.20
C ILE A 308 -55.43 -39.96 59.00
N ILE A 309 -55.37 -39.72 60.32
CA ILE A 309 -54.34 -40.20 61.18
C ILE A 309 -54.97 -41.05 62.29
N GLN A 310 -54.75 -42.35 62.28
CA GLN A 310 -55.00 -43.22 63.44
C GLN A 310 -53.75 -43.10 64.35
N VAL A 311 -53.94 -42.52 65.56
CA VAL A 311 -52.94 -42.62 66.62
C VAL A 311 -53.00 -44.05 67.14
N PRO A 312 -51.90 -44.79 67.19
CA PRO A 312 -51.88 -46.15 67.80
C PRO A 312 -52.31 -46.00 69.29
N LYS A 313 -53.31 -46.75 69.72
CA LYS A 313 -53.59 -46.94 71.16
C LYS A 313 -52.54 -47.88 71.69
N GLU A 314 -51.83 -47.50 72.76
CA GLU A 314 -51.00 -48.38 73.61
C GLU A 314 -51.69 -49.66 73.98
#